data_2db9a319b85fce4c6eefdbc1639c4651
#
_entry.id   2db9a319b85fce4c6eefdbc1639c4651
#
_cell.length_a   1.000
_cell.length_b   1.000
_cell.length_c   1.000
_cell.angle_alpha   90.00
_cell.angle_beta   90.00
_cell.angle_gamma   90.00
#
_symmetry.space_group_name_H-M   'P 1'
#
loop_
_entity.id
_entity.type
_entity.pdbx_description
1 polymer ?
#
loop_
_entity_poly.entity_id
_entity_poly.type
_entity_poly.pdbx_seq_one_letter_code
_entity_poly.pdbx_strand_id
1 'polypeptide(L)'
;FAMNFYSLNDVADDFDMINFSIDRDRHILMRYIKEAQKIHPGLKIWASPWCPPAWMKTNNHYASEYDNSPVNHNGLPQKRALELPTTGFKMQPGYLDAYALYFTKFVQAYEKEGIKIEAINIQNEPCSTQKYASCTWRPEDMAYFIGKFLGPKFEKENIQTEIFFGTINRDNPQYTKTALDDPIASKYIKGVGFQWDGKGAIPTIHKEYPHLKMMHTEAECGNGSNDWGAAEHTWWQISHYLRNGARVFTYWNMILDQNGISPWGWKQNSLITINTENGDVIYHPEFYLMKHLCHYIVPGAYRLQTRDNQENILAFENPDGKITVLIVNRDNQEKNISLSLKGKYLNLKVSPKSFNTLNL
;
A
#
# COMPACT_ATOMS: atom_id res chain seq x y z
N PHE A 1 12.74 -4.39 4.56
CA PHE A 1 11.74 -3.73 5.36
C PHE A 1 10.96 -4.70 6.26
N ALA A 2 9.91 -5.36 5.79
CA ALA A 2 9.17 -6.36 6.55
C ALA A 2 9.87 -7.73 6.65
N MET A 3 11.14 -7.77 6.36
CA MET A 3 11.88 -9.01 6.19
C MET A 3 12.37 -9.63 7.49
N ASN A 4 12.31 -8.88 8.59
CA ASN A 4 12.77 -9.33 9.90
C ASN A 4 11.73 -9.01 10.96
N PHE A 5 11.74 -9.80 12.01
CA PHE A 5 10.92 -9.56 13.18
C PHE A 5 11.54 -8.46 14.04
N TYR A 6 10.92 -7.28 14.00
CA TYR A 6 11.27 -6.16 14.86
C TYR A 6 10.09 -5.19 15.00
N SER A 7 10.12 -4.39 16.03
CA SER A 7 9.30 -3.20 16.19
C SER A 7 10.16 -2.02 16.66
N LEU A 8 9.53 -0.87 16.83
CA LEU A 8 10.21 0.31 17.37
C LEU A 8 10.22 0.32 18.90
N ASN A 9 9.62 -0.70 19.54
CA ASN A 9 9.71 -0.96 20.98
C ASN A 9 9.49 -2.44 21.27
N ASP A 10 10.57 -3.18 21.42
CA ASP A 10 10.55 -4.63 21.69
C ASP A 10 10.62 -4.95 23.19
N VAL A 11 10.70 -3.95 24.05
CA VAL A 11 10.70 -4.15 25.51
C VAL A 11 9.29 -4.43 26.00
N ALA A 12 9.10 -5.62 26.56
CA ALA A 12 7.78 -6.05 27.04
C ALA A 12 7.28 -5.14 28.17
N ASP A 13 5.97 -4.89 28.14
CA ASP A 13 5.25 -4.10 29.14
C ASP A 13 5.75 -2.65 29.32
N ASP A 14 6.49 -2.11 28.34
CA ASP A 14 6.87 -0.70 28.29
C ASP A 14 5.71 0.17 27.78
N PHE A 15 4.64 0.28 28.55
CA PHE A 15 3.44 1.01 28.20
C PHE A 15 3.67 2.52 27.98
N ASP A 16 4.68 3.10 28.63
CA ASP A 16 5.07 4.50 28.48
C ASP A 16 6.00 4.76 27.29
N MET A 17 6.34 3.70 26.53
CA MET A 17 7.22 3.79 25.37
C MET A 17 8.56 4.46 25.67
N ILE A 18 9.16 4.19 26.83
CA ILE A 18 10.47 4.74 27.22
C ILE A 18 11.57 4.24 26.29
N ASN A 19 11.49 2.96 25.89
CA ASN A 19 12.46 2.30 25.01
C ASN A 19 12.12 2.40 23.52
N PHE A 20 11.16 3.26 23.16
CA PHE A 20 10.82 3.49 21.76
C PHE A 20 12.00 4.09 21.01
N SER A 21 12.42 3.47 19.89
CA SER A 21 13.53 3.95 19.06
C SER A 21 13.28 3.72 17.58
N ILE A 22 13.65 4.70 16.75
CA ILE A 22 13.69 4.63 15.29
C ILE A 22 15.10 4.41 14.75
N ASP A 23 16.07 4.05 15.59
CA ASP A 23 17.48 3.96 15.19
C ASP A 23 17.69 2.99 14.03
N ARG A 24 17.00 1.85 14.04
CA ARG A 24 17.06 0.90 12.94
C ARG A 24 16.59 1.50 11.61
N ASP A 25 15.50 2.26 11.64
CA ASP A 25 14.96 2.91 10.45
C ASP A 25 15.91 4.00 9.93
N ARG A 26 16.61 4.71 10.81
CA ARG A 26 17.65 5.68 10.42
C ARG A 26 18.74 5.07 9.55
N HIS A 27 19.12 3.84 9.83
CA HIS A 27 20.20 3.16 9.11
C HIS A 27 19.76 2.57 7.76
N ILE A 28 18.50 2.32 7.55
CA ILE A 28 17.98 1.64 6.35
C ILE A 28 16.92 2.50 5.65
N LEU A 29 15.71 2.56 6.20
CA LEU A 29 14.54 3.17 5.56
C LEU A 29 14.72 4.66 5.30
N MET A 30 15.14 5.40 6.32
CA MET A 30 15.24 6.86 6.22
C MET A 30 16.34 7.30 5.24
N ARG A 31 17.41 6.55 5.12
CA ARG A 31 18.44 6.83 4.10
C ARG A 31 17.85 6.76 2.70
N TYR A 32 17.11 5.69 2.41
CA TYR A 32 16.44 5.51 1.14
C TYR A 32 15.40 6.62 0.86
N ILE A 33 14.56 6.93 1.86
CA ILE A 33 13.56 8.01 1.74
C ILE A 33 14.22 9.36 1.48
N LYS A 34 15.27 9.71 2.23
CA LYS A 34 15.98 10.98 2.08
C LYS A 34 16.67 11.10 0.72
N GLU A 35 17.23 10.02 0.17
CA GLU A 35 17.79 10.03 -1.20
C GLU A 35 16.69 10.23 -2.26
N ALA A 36 15.53 9.58 -2.09
CA ALA A 36 14.39 9.78 -2.98
C ALA A 36 13.85 11.23 -2.90
N GLN A 37 13.80 11.83 -1.71
CA GLN A 37 13.38 13.21 -1.50
C GLN A 37 14.35 14.23 -2.11
N LYS A 38 15.64 13.95 -2.22
CA LYS A 38 16.59 14.82 -2.95
C LYS A 38 16.22 14.91 -4.43
N ILE A 39 15.77 13.80 -5.02
CA ILE A 39 15.37 13.75 -6.42
C ILE A 39 13.97 14.34 -6.61
N HIS A 40 13.06 14.05 -5.67
CA HIS A 40 11.67 14.52 -5.70
C HIS A 40 11.26 15.11 -4.34
N PRO A 41 11.53 16.43 -4.10
CA PRO A 41 11.24 17.07 -2.81
C PRO A 41 9.78 17.03 -2.38
N GLY A 42 8.85 16.89 -3.32
CA GLY A 42 7.41 16.75 -3.08
C GLY A 42 6.94 15.32 -2.78
N LEU A 43 7.85 14.36 -2.59
CA LEU A 43 7.50 12.98 -2.32
C LEU A 43 6.69 12.86 -1.03
N LYS A 44 5.47 12.32 -1.14
CA LYS A 44 4.59 12.05 -0.02
C LYS A 44 4.84 10.66 0.53
N ILE A 45 4.88 10.55 1.85
CA ILE A 45 5.13 9.29 2.56
C ILE A 45 3.87 8.91 3.33
N TRP A 46 3.46 7.67 3.19
CA TRP A 46 2.48 7.04 4.07
C TRP A 46 3.10 5.79 4.70
N ALA A 47 2.53 5.32 5.81
CA ALA A 47 3.06 4.20 6.56
C ALA A 47 1.96 3.20 6.97
N SER A 48 2.35 1.94 7.14
CA SER A 48 1.50 0.88 7.69
C SER A 48 2.38 -0.11 8.46
N PRO A 49 2.07 -0.42 9.74
CA PRO A 49 2.78 -1.48 10.45
C PRO A 49 2.34 -2.85 9.91
N TRP A 50 3.31 -3.75 9.72
CA TRP A 50 3.03 -5.15 9.43
C TRP A 50 2.65 -5.90 10.71
N CYS A 51 3.23 -5.49 11.83
CA CYS A 51 2.95 -6.08 13.12
C CYS A 51 3.14 -5.02 14.23
N PRO A 52 2.25 -4.96 15.23
CA PRO A 52 2.57 -4.25 16.46
C PRO A 52 3.73 -4.95 17.18
N PRO A 53 4.35 -4.32 18.20
CA PRO A 53 5.28 -5.01 19.08
C PRO A 53 4.74 -6.37 19.53
N ALA A 54 5.57 -7.40 19.48
CA ALA A 54 5.14 -8.77 19.74
C ALA A 54 4.47 -8.93 21.12
N TRP A 55 4.92 -8.19 22.11
CA TRP A 55 4.35 -8.19 23.45
C TRP A 55 2.92 -7.63 23.55
N MET A 56 2.49 -6.84 22.55
CA MET A 56 1.11 -6.35 22.45
C MET A 56 0.16 -7.34 21.75
N LYS A 57 0.67 -8.44 21.21
CA LYS A 57 -0.15 -9.46 20.58
C LYS A 57 -0.57 -10.57 21.54
N THR A 58 -1.75 -11.15 21.30
CA THR A 58 -2.29 -12.24 22.12
C THR A 58 -1.42 -13.49 22.11
N ASN A 59 -0.71 -13.70 20.99
CA ASN A 59 0.23 -14.83 20.84
C ASN A 59 1.68 -14.47 21.26
N ASN A 60 1.96 -13.23 21.64
CA ASN A 60 3.30 -12.71 21.98
C ASN A 60 4.36 -13.08 20.93
N HIS A 61 4.03 -13.01 19.63
CA HIS A 61 4.92 -13.34 18.55
C HIS A 61 4.63 -12.44 17.33
N TYR A 62 5.66 -12.14 16.53
CA TYR A 62 5.50 -11.31 15.32
C TYR A 62 4.62 -11.97 14.26
N ALA A 63 4.83 -13.27 13.96
CA ALA A 63 3.98 -14.03 13.05
C ALA A 63 2.62 -14.35 13.66
N SER A 64 1.63 -14.56 12.79
CA SER A 64 0.28 -15.00 13.18
C SER A 64 0.01 -16.45 12.77
N GLU A 65 0.72 -16.98 11.78
CA GLU A 65 0.62 -18.34 11.29
C GLU A 65 1.89 -19.13 11.60
N TYR A 66 1.71 -20.39 12.00
CA TYR A 66 2.80 -21.32 12.25
C TYR A 66 3.47 -21.74 10.93
N ASP A 67 4.79 -21.70 10.89
CA ASP A 67 5.58 -22.25 9.79
C ASP A 67 6.82 -22.97 10.34
N ASN A 68 6.93 -24.26 10.06
CA ASN A 68 8.07 -25.09 10.43
C ASN A 68 8.86 -25.57 9.19
N SER A 69 8.62 -24.97 8.02
CA SER A 69 9.34 -25.38 6.83
C SER A 69 10.85 -25.18 7.01
N PRO A 70 11.70 -26.02 6.40
CA PRO A 70 13.16 -25.88 6.51
C PRO A 70 13.71 -24.53 6.08
N VAL A 71 12.97 -23.85 5.19
CA VAL A 71 13.36 -22.54 4.62
C VAL A 71 12.89 -21.38 5.47
N ASN A 72 11.74 -21.52 6.14
CA ASN A 72 11.01 -20.40 6.73
C ASN A 72 10.52 -20.65 8.16
N HIS A 73 11.23 -21.46 8.94
CA HIS A 73 10.88 -21.68 10.34
C HIS A 73 10.82 -20.35 11.09
N ASN A 74 9.60 -19.88 11.43
CA ASN A 74 9.41 -18.57 12.03
C ASN A 74 9.45 -18.56 13.57
N GLY A 75 9.61 -19.71 14.21
CA GLY A 75 9.71 -19.82 15.67
C GLY A 75 8.39 -19.72 16.43
N LEU A 76 7.26 -19.50 15.75
CA LEU A 76 5.94 -19.51 16.39
C LEU A 76 5.52 -20.95 16.72
N PRO A 77 5.24 -21.32 17.99
CA PRO A 77 4.67 -22.62 18.29
C PRO A 77 3.26 -22.78 17.70
N GLN A 78 2.96 -23.94 17.09
CA GLN A 78 1.67 -24.19 16.44
C GLN A 78 0.45 -23.87 17.33
N LYS A 79 0.51 -24.21 18.62
CA LYS A 79 -0.56 -23.92 19.58
C LYS A 79 -0.80 -22.43 19.85
N ARG A 80 0.08 -21.55 19.37
CA ARG A 80 -0.01 -20.10 19.50
C ARG A 80 -0.33 -19.41 18.17
N ALA A 81 -0.51 -20.15 17.08
CA ALA A 81 -1.02 -19.61 15.84
C ALA A 81 -2.40 -19.00 16.06
N LEU A 82 -2.68 -17.92 15.34
CA LEU A 82 -3.97 -17.23 15.39
C LEU A 82 -4.92 -17.86 14.38
N GLU A 83 -6.21 -17.83 14.69
CA GLU A 83 -7.28 -18.30 13.82
C GLU A 83 -8.23 -17.15 13.50
N LEU A 84 -8.70 -17.11 12.26
CA LEU A 84 -9.69 -16.11 11.85
C LEU A 84 -11.11 -16.58 12.24
N PRO A 85 -12.03 -15.64 12.53
CA PRO A 85 -11.89 -14.19 12.62
C PRO A 85 -11.54 -13.71 14.05
N THR A 86 -10.28 -13.52 14.34
CA THR A 86 -9.82 -13.13 15.67
C THR A 86 -8.97 -11.87 15.58
N THR A 87 -9.11 -10.96 16.55
CA THR A 87 -8.18 -9.87 16.74
C THR A 87 -6.95 -10.39 17.46
N GLY A 88 -5.80 -10.34 16.77
CA GLY A 88 -4.51 -10.78 17.31
C GLY A 88 -3.86 -9.79 18.26
N PHE A 89 -4.41 -8.59 18.39
CA PHE A 89 -3.96 -7.55 19.32
C PHE A 89 -4.61 -7.71 20.70
N LYS A 90 -3.91 -7.36 21.77
CA LYS A 90 -4.44 -7.34 23.15
C LYS A 90 -5.35 -6.14 23.34
N MET A 91 -6.65 -6.35 23.46
CA MET A 91 -7.68 -5.30 23.47
C MET A 91 -7.92 -4.64 24.84
N GLN A 92 -7.09 -4.89 25.84
CA GLN A 92 -7.16 -4.20 27.12
C GLN A 92 -6.75 -2.72 26.98
N PRO A 93 -7.42 -1.79 27.68
CA PRO A 93 -7.19 -0.34 27.51
C PRO A 93 -5.72 0.09 27.58
N GLY A 94 -4.94 -0.47 28.52
CA GLY A 94 -3.51 -0.12 28.63
C GLY A 94 -2.68 -0.43 27.38
N TYR A 95 -2.97 -1.57 26.69
CA TYR A 95 -2.31 -1.90 25.42
C TYR A 95 -2.75 -0.98 24.27
N LEU A 96 -4.03 -0.62 24.24
CA LEU A 96 -4.57 0.30 23.23
C LEU A 96 -4.02 1.72 23.40
N ASP A 97 -3.93 2.23 24.64
CA ASP A 97 -3.30 3.52 24.94
C ASP A 97 -1.82 3.53 24.55
N ALA A 98 -1.09 2.47 24.89
CA ALA A 98 0.32 2.33 24.54
C ALA A 98 0.52 2.26 23.02
N TYR A 99 -0.37 1.59 22.29
CA TYR A 99 -0.28 1.50 20.83
C TYR A 99 -0.63 2.83 20.15
N ALA A 100 -1.58 3.59 20.69
CA ALA A 100 -1.84 4.96 20.24
C ALA A 100 -0.62 5.87 20.49
N LEU A 101 0.07 5.72 21.64
CA LEU A 101 1.33 6.41 21.91
C LEU A 101 2.46 5.98 20.98
N TYR A 102 2.53 4.70 20.63
CA TYR A 102 3.49 4.17 19.67
C TYR A 102 3.38 4.86 18.29
N PHE A 103 2.16 4.97 17.75
CA PHE A 103 1.90 5.72 16.49
C PHE A 103 2.26 7.19 16.62
N THR A 104 1.92 7.81 17.75
CA THR A 104 2.24 9.21 18.04
C THR A 104 3.74 9.45 18.01
N LYS A 105 4.51 8.63 18.74
CA LYS A 105 5.97 8.72 18.76
C LYS A 105 6.60 8.44 17.40
N PHE A 106 6.04 7.48 16.64
CA PHE A 106 6.50 7.17 15.28
C PHE A 106 6.41 8.40 14.37
N VAL A 107 5.23 9.01 14.28
CA VAL A 107 5.01 10.19 13.44
C VAL A 107 5.91 11.35 13.86
N GLN A 108 5.95 11.65 15.15
CA GLN A 108 6.78 12.74 15.68
C GLN A 108 8.28 12.50 15.48
N ALA A 109 8.75 11.26 15.61
CA ALA A 109 10.15 10.92 15.43
C ALA A 109 10.57 11.03 13.95
N TYR A 110 9.71 10.60 13.01
CA TYR A 110 9.98 10.77 11.58
C TYR A 110 9.96 12.23 11.17
N GLU A 111 9.04 13.03 11.70
CA GLU A 111 8.96 14.47 11.43
C GLU A 111 10.22 15.20 11.90
N LYS A 112 10.77 14.85 13.08
CA LYS A 112 12.07 15.37 13.56
C LYS A 112 13.24 15.04 12.64
N GLU A 113 13.16 13.94 11.89
CA GLU A 113 14.13 13.56 10.86
C GLU A 113 13.90 14.25 9.51
N GLY A 114 12.90 15.14 9.40
CA GLY A 114 12.53 15.81 8.16
C GLY A 114 11.69 14.95 7.22
N ILE A 115 11.09 13.86 7.71
CA ILE A 115 10.22 12.97 6.94
C ILE A 115 8.80 13.10 7.47
N LYS A 116 7.96 13.84 6.75
CA LYS A 116 6.55 13.98 7.08
C LYS A 116 5.78 12.74 6.66
N ILE A 117 5.06 12.13 7.60
CA ILE A 117 4.11 11.03 7.32
C ILE A 117 2.73 11.65 7.07
N GLU A 118 2.27 11.60 5.82
CA GLU A 118 0.99 12.22 5.44
C GLU A 118 -0.21 11.38 5.92
N ALA A 119 -0.08 10.06 5.91
CA ALA A 119 -1.11 9.14 6.35
C ALA A 119 -0.52 7.88 6.99
N ILE A 120 -1.26 7.30 7.92
CA ILE A 120 -1.01 5.97 8.45
C ILE A 120 -2.21 5.07 8.16
N ASN A 121 -1.94 3.85 7.73
CA ASN A 121 -2.90 2.74 7.78
C ASN A 121 -2.63 1.94 9.06
N ILE A 122 -3.69 1.51 9.74
CA ILE A 122 -3.56 0.94 11.09
C ILE A 122 -2.85 -0.40 11.11
N GLN A 123 -3.05 -1.22 10.08
CA GLN A 123 -2.50 -2.55 10.00
C GLN A 123 -2.35 -2.99 8.55
N ASN A 124 -1.21 -3.57 8.21
CA ASN A 124 -1.03 -4.29 6.97
C ASN A 124 -1.78 -5.63 7.03
N GLU A 125 -2.57 -5.94 6.00
CA GLU A 125 -3.29 -7.21 5.83
C GLU A 125 -4.09 -7.67 7.07
N PRO A 126 -5.00 -6.84 7.62
CA PRO A 126 -5.69 -7.17 8.87
C PRO A 126 -6.59 -8.40 8.78
N CYS A 127 -6.93 -8.86 7.57
CA CYS A 127 -7.85 -9.97 7.34
C CYS A 127 -7.14 -11.32 7.15
N SER A 128 -5.83 -11.41 7.33
CA SER A 128 -5.04 -12.63 7.08
C SER A 128 -4.11 -12.97 8.25
N THR A 129 -4.01 -14.26 8.56
CA THR A 129 -2.86 -14.79 9.29
C THR A 129 -1.71 -14.98 8.32
N GLN A 130 -0.49 -14.67 8.74
CA GLN A 130 0.69 -14.80 7.90
C GLN A 130 1.85 -15.39 8.71
N LYS A 131 2.74 -16.09 7.99
CA LYS A 131 3.97 -16.67 8.55
C LYS A 131 5.10 -15.65 8.77
N TYR A 132 4.94 -14.47 8.22
CA TYR A 132 5.78 -13.29 8.46
C TYR A 132 5.12 -12.35 9.49
N ALA A 133 5.75 -11.21 9.76
CA ALA A 133 5.21 -10.22 10.69
C ALA A 133 3.80 -9.79 10.27
N SER A 134 2.81 -10.04 11.12
CA SER A 134 1.39 -9.81 10.83
C SER A 134 0.56 -9.71 12.10
N CYS A 135 -0.60 -9.10 12.00
CA CYS A 135 -1.60 -9.07 13.07
C CYS A 135 -3.00 -9.00 12.48
N THR A 136 -3.86 -9.92 12.89
CA THR A 136 -5.26 -9.91 12.47
C THR A 136 -6.06 -8.93 13.33
N TRP A 137 -7.08 -8.31 12.72
CA TRP A 137 -8.01 -7.44 13.41
C TRP A 137 -9.43 -7.71 12.93
N ARG A 138 -10.39 -7.75 13.83
CA ARG A 138 -11.80 -7.60 13.48
C ARG A 138 -12.09 -6.12 13.20
N PRO A 139 -12.99 -5.79 12.28
CA PRO A 139 -13.23 -4.38 11.91
C PRO A 139 -13.80 -3.56 13.08
N GLU A 140 -14.59 -4.17 13.97
CA GLU A 140 -15.13 -3.52 15.17
C GLU A 140 -14.03 -3.12 16.15
N ASP A 141 -13.05 -4.03 16.36
CA ASP A 141 -11.94 -3.81 17.28
C ASP A 141 -10.98 -2.73 16.75
N MET A 142 -10.73 -2.72 15.43
CA MET A 142 -9.94 -1.67 14.79
C MET A 142 -10.68 -0.32 14.84
N ALA A 143 -11.99 -0.28 14.60
CA ALA A 143 -12.81 0.91 14.76
C ALA A 143 -12.78 1.42 16.19
N TYR A 144 -12.92 0.54 17.17
CA TYR A 144 -12.83 0.88 18.59
C TYR A 144 -11.47 1.51 18.94
N PHE A 145 -10.37 0.93 18.46
CA PHE A 145 -9.02 1.49 18.64
C PHE A 145 -8.91 2.89 18.02
N ILE A 146 -9.34 3.05 16.76
CA ILE A 146 -9.29 4.35 16.06
C ILE A 146 -10.12 5.40 16.84
N GLY A 147 -11.37 5.05 17.15
CA GLY A 147 -12.32 6.01 17.69
C GLY A 147 -12.09 6.40 19.13
N LYS A 148 -11.57 5.49 19.95
CA LYS A 148 -11.44 5.71 21.41
C LYS A 148 -10.03 6.01 21.88
N PHE A 149 -9.00 5.63 21.12
CA PHE A 149 -7.60 5.76 21.54
C PHE A 149 -6.78 6.59 20.55
N LEU A 150 -6.63 6.15 19.31
CA LEU A 150 -5.71 6.75 18.35
C LEU A 150 -6.20 8.14 17.88
N GLY A 151 -7.45 8.26 17.47
CA GLY A 151 -8.02 9.53 16.99
C GLY A 151 -7.97 10.62 18.05
N PRO A 152 -8.50 10.39 19.27
CA PRO A 152 -8.40 11.35 20.37
C PRO A 152 -6.95 11.68 20.76
N LYS A 153 -6.04 10.71 20.67
CA LYS A 153 -4.61 10.94 20.95
C LYS A 153 -3.98 11.86 19.92
N PHE A 154 -4.23 11.64 18.64
CA PHE A 154 -3.74 12.50 17.55
C PHE A 154 -4.31 13.92 17.66
N GLU A 155 -5.59 14.04 17.97
CA GLU A 155 -6.24 15.34 18.18
C GLU A 155 -5.59 16.09 19.35
N LYS A 156 -5.41 15.43 20.51
CA LYS A 156 -4.77 16.01 21.71
C LYS A 156 -3.33 16.46 21.44
N GLU A 157 -2.57 15.69 20.67
CA GLU A 157 -1.17 15.98 20.35
C GLU A 157 -1.00 16.86 19.10
N ASN A 158 -2.10 17.37 18.50
CA ASN A 158 -2.12 18.17 17.28
C ASN A 158 -1.42 17.50 16.08
N ILE A 159 -1.48 16.19 15.96
CA ILE A 159 -0.88 15.44 14.86
C ILE A 159 -1.75 15.59 13.61
N GLN A 160 -1.12 16.02 12.51
CA GLN A 160 -1.80 16.27 11.23
C GLN A 160 -1.81 15.05 10.30
N THR A 161 -1.12 13.97 10.68
CA THR A 161 -1.12 12.71 9.92
C THR A 161 -2.52 12.13 9.86
N GLU A 162 -3.00 11.84 8.66
CA GLU A 162 -4.34 11.27 8.46
C GLU A 162 -4.38 9.80 8.87
N ILE A 163 -5.48 9.39 9.50
CA ILE A 163 -5.73 7.99 9.85
C ILE A 163 -6.56 7.36 8.72
N PHE A 164 -6.02 6.28 8.13
CA PHE A 164 -6.69 5.46 7.14
C PHE A 164 -7.04 4.10 7.71
N PHE A 165 -8.19 3.58 7.34
CA PHE A 165 -8.61 2.24 7.69
C PHE A 165 -8.00 1.21 6.72
N GLY A 166 -7.31 0.22 7.23
CA GLY A 166 -6.70 -0.85 6.43
C GLY A 166 -5.18 -0.81 6.50
N THR A 167 -4.48 -1.56 5.67
CA THR A 167 -4.67 -1.88 4.24
C THR A 167 -5.51 -3.16 4.04
N ILE A 168 -6.64 -3.06 3.40
CA ILE A 168 -7.63 -4.13 3.28
C ILE A 168 -7.23 -5.13 2.20
N ASN A 169 -7.07 -6.39 2.60
CA ASN A 169 -6.62 -7.49 1.77
C ASN A 169 -7.72 -8.59 1.60
N ARG A 170 -8.97 -8.17 1.46
CA ARG A 170 -10.12 -9.05 1.17
C ARG A 170 -11.16 -8.34 0.33
N ASP A 171 -11.76 -9.09 -0.57
CA ASP A 171 -12.93 -8.69 -1.36
C ASP A 171 -14.22 -8.78 -0.52
N ASN A 172 -14.28 -7.98 0.53
CA ASN A 172 -15.43 -7.92 1.42
C ASN A 172 -15.72 -6.47 1.84
N PRO A 173 -16.64 -5.76 1.15
CA PRO A 173 -16.99 -4.39 1.52
C PRO A 173 -17.54 -4.29 2.95
N GLN A 174 -18.22 -5.32 3.46
CA GLN A 174 -18.82 -5.27 4.79
C GLN A 174 -17.76 -5.12 5.90
N TYR A 175 -16.58 -5.71 5.73
CA TYR A 175 -15.47 -5.51 6.67
C TYR A 175 -15.14 -4.02 6.83
N THR A 176 -14.99 -3.32 5.72
CA THR A 176 -14.70 -1.88 5.70
C THR A 176 -15.87 -1.05 6.21
N LYS A 177 -17.09 -1.36 5.78
CA LYS A 177 -18.32 -0.65 6.18
C LYS A 177 -18.53 -0.68 7.69
N THR A 178 -18.26 -1.80 8.35
CA THR A 178 -18.39 -1.92 9.81
C THR A 178 -17.63 -0.81 10.55
N ALA A 179 -16.43 -0.46 10.09
CA ALA A 179 -15.65 0.60 10.70
C ALA A 179 -16.09 2.00 10.26
N LEU A 180 -16.47 2.16 9.00
CA LEU A 180 -16.90 3.46 8.46
C LEU A 180 -18.27 3.90 9.00
N ASP A 181 -19.13 2.96 9.34
CA ASP A 181 -20.45 3.21 9.95
C ASP A 181 -20.37 3.41 11.48
N ASP A 182 -19.21 3.13 12.11
CA ASP A 182 -19.05 3.41 13.53
C ASP A 182 -19.07 4.94 13.77
N PRO A 183 -20.01 5.46 14.61
CA PRO A 183 -20.23 6.89 14.76
C PRO A 183 -19.09 7.63 15.44
N ILE A 184 -18.13 6.92 16.05
CA ILE A 184 -16.98 7.51 16.73
C ILE A 184 -15.74 7.40 15.84
N ALA A 185 -15.44 6.22 15.31
CA ALA A 185 -14.28 5.99 14.46
C ALA A 185 -14.34 6.80 13.15
N SER A 186 -15.52 6.90 12.53
CA SER A 186 -15.73 7.64 11.28
C SER A 186 -15.31 9.11 11.34
N LYS A 187 -15.31 9.74 12.51
CA LYS A 187 -14.83 11.12 12.69
C LYS A 187 -13.33 11.26 12.39
N TYR A 188 -12.57 10.21 12.66
CA TYR A 188 -11.12 10.21 12.57
C TYR A 188 -10.62 9.55 11.27
N ILE A 189 -11.40 8.64 10.66
CA ILE A 189 -11.04 7.97 9.43
C ILE A 189 -11.14 8.95 8.25
N LYS A 190 -10.01 9.21 7.58
CA LYS A 190 -9.91 10.13 6.43
C LYS A 190 -9.83 9.39 5.09
N GLY A 191 -9.61 8.10 5.14
CA GLY A 191 -9.53 7.27 3.94
C GLY A 191 -9.43 5.78 4.24
N VAL A 192 -9.34 5.00 3.17
CA VAL A 192 -9.19 3.54 3.21
C VAL A 192 -8.08 3.12 2.27
N GLY A 193 -7.18 2.27 2.77
CA GLY A 193 -6.17 1.59 1.97
C GLY A 193 -6.66 0.22 1.54
N PHE A 194 -6.47 -0.14 0.28
CA PHE A 194 -6.79 -1.44 -0.28
C PHE A 194 -5.55 -2.06 -0.90
N GLN A 195 -5.27 -3.30 -0.59
CA GLN A 195 -4.29 -4.12 -1.29
C GLN A 195 -4.92 -4.81 -2.50
N TRP A 196 -4.11 -5.55 -3.22
CA TRP A 196 -4.47 -6.28 -4.43
C TRP A 196 -5.76 -7.13 -4.30
N ASP A 197 -6.03 -7.77 -3.16
CA ASP A 197 -7.26 -8.57 -2.94
C ASP A 197 -8.44 -7.73 -2.44
N GLY A 198 -8.25 -6.45 -2.17
CA GLY A 198 -9.33 -5.50 -1.89
C GLY A 198 -10.04 -4.97 -3.14
N LYS A 199 -9.67 -5.46 -4.33
CA LYS A 199 -10.16 -4.99 -5.64
C LYS A 199 -11.67 -5.06 -5.82
N GLY A 200 -12.34 -6.06 -5.25
CA GLY A 200 -13.79 -6.17 -5.33
C GLY A 200 -14.53 -5.29 -4.31
N ALA A 201 -13.87 -4.94 -3.20
CA ALA A 201 -14.49 -4.08 -2.18
C ALA A 201 -14.47 -2.60 -2.56
N ILE A 202 -13.41 -2.11 -3.22
CA ILE A 202 -13.24 -0.67 -3.50
C ILE A 202 -14.38 -0.03 -4.30
N PRO A 203 -15.01 -0.68 -5.32
CA PRO A 203 -16.11 -0.06 -6.06
C PRO A 203 -17.30 0.30 -5.16
N THR A 204 -17.65 -0.61 -4.25
CA THR A 204 -18.75 -0.41 -3.30
C THR A 204 -18.41 0.71 -2.32
N ILE A 205 -17.22 0.67 -1.74
CA ILE A 205 -16.79 1.68 -0.75
C ILE A 205 -16.69 3.06 -1.40
N HIS A 206 -16.11 3.17 -2.59
CA HIS A 206 -16.04 4.45 -3.30
C HIS A 206 -17.44 5.03 -3.60
N LYS A 207 -18.38 4.18 -3.98
CA LYS A 207 -19.76 4.60 -4.27
C LYS A 207 -20.50 5.07 -3.03
N GLU A 208 -20.36 4.36 -1.92
CA GLU A 208 -21.12 4.63 -0.68
C GLU A 208 -20.45 5.72 0.19
N TYR A 209 -19.12 5.86 0.13
CA TYR A 209 -18.32 6.84 0.89
C TYR A 209 -17.45 7.71 -0.03
N PRO A 210 -18.05 8.48 -0.97
CA PRO A 210 -17.29 9.22 -2.00
C PRO A 210 -16.43 10.35 -1.44
N HIS A 211 -16.67 10.77 -0.20
CA HIS A 211 -15.90 11.80 0.49
C HIS A 211 -14.57 11.29 1.04
N LEU A 212 -14.40 9.98 1.22
CA LEU A 212 -13.18 9.39 1.73
C LEU A 212 -12.11 9.27 0.64
N LYS A 213 -10.87 9.38 1.06
CA LYS A 213 -9.71 9.12 0.19
C LYS A 213 -9.51 7.62 0.05
N MET A 214 -9.33 7.13 -1.17
CA MET A 214 -9.01 5.73 -1.44
C MET A 214 -7.56 5.63 -1.90
N MET A 215 -6.85 4.59 -1.44
CA MET A 215 -5.48 4.27 -1.83
C MET A 215 -5.39 2.81 -2.24
N HIS A 216 -4.68 2.53 -3.34
CA HIS A 216 -4.14 1.20 -3.55
C HIS A 216 -2.75 1.13 -2.90
N THR A 217 -2.59 0.27 -1.92
CA THR A 217 -1.45 0.28 -1.02
C THR A 217 -0.40 -0.78 -1.31
N GLU A 218 -0.76 -1.82 -2.09
CA GLU A 218 0.17 -2.89 -2.46
C GLU A 218 -0.35 -3.68 -3.66
N ALA A 219 0.48 -3.80 -4.72
CA ALA A 219 0.19 -4.63 -5.87
C ALA A 219 0.48 -6.12 -5.59
N GLU A 220 -0.07 -7.00 -6.41
CA GLU A 220 0.30 -8.41 -6.41
C GLU A 220 1.79 -8.56 -6.69
N CYS A 221 2.46 -9.42 -5.94
CA CYS A 221 3.91 -9.60 -6.05
C CYS A 221 4.34 -10.37 -7.32
N GLY A 222 3.39 -10.94 -8.07
CA GLY A 222 3.68 -11.76 -9.23
C GLY A 222 4.31 -13.12 -8.90
N ASN A 223 4.94 -13.71 -9.90
CA ASN A 223 5.55 -15.04 -9.82
C ASN A 223 7.02 -15.08 -10.29
N GLY A 224 7.63 -13.92 -10.50
CA GLY A 224 9.00 -13.78 -10.99
C GLY A 224 9.13 -13.86 -12.51
N SER A 225 8.03 -13.85 -13.29
CA SER A 225 8.10 -13.88 -14.75
C SER A 225 8.69 -12.59 -15.33
N ASN A 226 8.40 -11.45 -14.72
CA ASN A 226 8.86 -10.13 -15.17
C ASN A 226 8.65 -9.86 -16.67
N ASP A 227 7.58 -10.41 -17.24
CA ASP A 227 7.29 -10.40 -18.68
C ASP A 227 6.20 -9.39 -19.05
N TRP A 228 5.84 -9.36 -20.32
CA TRP A 228 4.78 -8.49 -20.82
C TRP A 228 3.41 -8.80 -20.20
N GLY A 229 3.12 -10.09 -19.94
CA GLY A 229 1.88 -10.52 -19.29
C GLY A 229 1.73 -9.94 -17.89
N ALA A 230 2.82 -9.86 -17.12
CA ALA A 230 2.86 -9.22 -15.83
C ALA A 230 2.54 -7.72 -15.94
N ALA A 231 3.10 -7.03 -16.92
CA ALA A 231 2.80 -5.61 -17.16
C ALA A 231 1.34 -5.37 -17.60
N GLU A 232 0.75 -6.26 -18.40
CA GLU A 232 -0.68 -6.19 -18.73
C GLU A 232 -1.58 -6.39 -17.50
N HIS A 233 -1.19 -7.29 -16.60
CA HIS A 233 -1.90 -7.50 -15.34
C HIS A 233 -1.79 -6.27 -14.42
N THR A 234 -0.60 -5.70 -14.30
CA THR A 234 -0.37 -4.46 -13.54
C THR A 234 -1.16 -3.29 -14.13
N TRP A 235 -1.23 -3.16 -15.47
CA TRP A 235 -2.11 -2.18 -16.11
C TRP A 235 -3.57 -2.36 -15.71
N TRP A 236 -4.05 -3.61 -15.70
CA TRP A 236 -5.41 -3.90 -15.27
C TRP A 236 -5.65 -3.46 -13.81
N GLN A 237 -4.74 -3.78 -12.89
CA GLN A 237 -4.84 -3.34 -11.50
C GLN A 237 -4.89 -1.81 -11.41
N ILE A 238 -3.96 -1.11 -12.05
CA ILE A 238 -3.92 0.36 -12.07
C ILE A 238 -5.23 0.93 -12.59
N SER A 239 -5.70 0.44 -13.74
CA SER A 239 -6.94 0.90 -14.36
C SER A 239 -8.13 0.68 -13.43
N HIS A 240 -8.24 -0.52 -12.86
CA HIS A 240 -9.33 -0.87 -11.94
C HIS A 240 -9.35 0.05 -10.71
N TYR A 241 -8.23 0.19 -10.01
CA TYR A 241 -8.18 1.01 -8.79
C TYR A 241 -8.40 2.50 -9.05
N LEU A 242 -7.76 3.05 -10.09
CA LEU A 242 -7.95 4.48 -10.43
C LEU A 242 -9.38 4.78 -10.90
N ARG A 243 -10.02 3.88 -11.65
CA ARG A 243 -11.43 4.02 -12.06
C ARG A 243 -12.39 3.96 -10.87
N ASN A 244 -12.02 3.26 -9.81
CA ASN A 244 -12.79 3.13 -8.58
C ASN A 244 -12.31 4.06 -7.46
N GLY A 245 -11.73 5.22 -7.81
CA GLY A 245 -11.49 6.33 -6.88
C GLY A 245 -10.18 6.29 -6.13
N ALA A 246 -9.31 5.30 -6.35
CA ALA A 246 -7.97 5.33 -5.78
C ALA A 246 -7.17 6.54 -6.31
N ARG A 247 -6.50 7.26 -5.41
CA ARG A 247 -5.67 8.42 -5.72
C ARG A 247 -4.19 8.10 -5.72
N VAL A 248 -3.83 6.90 -5.28
CA VAL A 248 -2.47 6.39 -5.17
C VAL A 248 -2.47 4.95 -5.65
N PHE A 249 -1.43 4.56 -6.36
CA PHE A 249 -1.13 3.17 -6.70
C PHE A 249 0.30 2.87 -6.26
N THR A 250 0.47 1.86 -5.39
CA THR A 250 1.77 1.44 -4.88
C THR A 250 2.13 0.08 -5.46
N TYR A 251 3.22 0.05 -6.23
CA TYR A 251 3.74 -1.19 -6.82
C TYR A 251 4.58 -1.99 -5.78
N TRP A 252 4.58 -3.29 -5.90
CA TRP A 252 5.37 -4.24 -5.12
C TRP A 252 6.06 -5.26 -6.06
N ASN A 253 7.38 -5.38 -6.15
CA ASN A 253 8.51 -4.72 -5.50
C ASN A 253 9.20 -3.76 -6.48
N MET A 254 9.91 -2.73 -5.97
CA MET A 254 10.60 -1.80 -6.85
C MET A 254 11.91 -2.38 -7.42
N ILE A 255 12.75 -2.95 -6.56
CA ILE A 255 14.06 -3.51 -6.93
C ILE A 255 14.27 -4.84 -6.21
N LEU A 256 14.66 -5.87 -6.95
CA LEU A 256 15.09 -7.17 -6.43
C LEU A 256 16.44 -7.57 -7.03
N ASP A 257 17.08 -8.57 -6.42
CA ASP A 257 18.24 -9.24 -7.02
C ASP A 257 17.82 -10.18 -8.15
N GLN A 258 18.79 -10.80 -8.80
CA GLN A 258 18.57 -11.73 -9.93
C GLN A 258 17.78 -13.00 -9.55
N ASN A 259 17.69 -13.34 -8.28
CA ASN A 259 16.93 -14.49 -7.82
C ASN A 259 15.44 -14.18 -7.70
N GLY A 260 15.12 -12.93 -7.36
CA GLY A 260 13.74 -12.45 -7.20
C GLY A 260 12.95 -13.23 -6.16
N ILE A 261 13.62 -13.81 -5.16
CA ILE A 261 12.99 -14.66 -4.14
C ILE A 261 12.88 -13.89 -2.83
N SER A 262 11.67 -13.83 -2.29
CA SER A 262 11.46 -13.29 -0.95
C SER A 262 12.10 -14.16 0.12
N PRO A 263 12.38 -13.65 1.33
CA PRO A 263 12.82 -14.47 2.46
C PRO A 263 11.86 -15.61 2.82
N TRP A 264 10.63 -15.55 2.35
CA TRP A 264 9.58 -16.55 2.59
C TRP A 264 9.47 -17.60 1.47
N GLY A 265 10.39 -17.57 0.49
CA GLY A 265 10.54 -18.57 -0.57
C GLY A 265 9.66 -18.33 -1.80
N TRP A 266 9.02 -17.16 -1.92
CA TRP A 266 8.22 -16.82 -3.11
C TRP A 266 9.06 -16.10 -4.14
N LYS A 267 8.92 -16.51 -5.41
CA LYS A 267 9.39 -15.71 -6.54
C LYS A 267 8.45 -14.52 -6.71
N GLN A 268 9.03 -13.37 -6.96
CA GLN A 268 8.32 -12.09 -7.07
C GLN A 268 8.79 -11.33 -8.30
N ASN A 269 7.88 -10.53 -8.86
CA ASN A 269 8.21 -9.55 -9.89
C ASN A 269 8.84 -8.31 -9.25
N SER A 270 9.59 -7.58 -10.08
CA SER A 270 10.13 -6.26 -9.72
C SER A 270 10.11 -5.33 -10.92
N LEU A 271 10.14 -4.02 -10.67
CA LEU A 271 10.34 -3.05 -11.75
C LEU A 271 11.76 -3.17 -12.33
N ILE A 272 12.73 -3.42 -11.46
CA ILE A 272 14.15 -3.46 -11.78
C ILE A 272 14.78 -4.69 -11.11
N THR A 273 15.57 -5.44 -11.86
CA THR A 273 16.45 -6.46 -11.30
C THR A 273 17.89 -5.97 -11.34
N ILE A 274 18.60 -6.11 -10.22
CA ILE A 274 20.05 -5.86 -10.16
C ILE A 274 20.74 -7.21 -9.99
N ASN A 275 21.59 -7.56 -10.97
CA ASN A 275 22.48 -8.71 -10.83
C ASN A 275 23.63 -8.35 -9.88
N THR A 276 23.61 -8.94 -8.69
CA THR A 276 24.60 -8.63 -7.65
C THR A 276 25.99 -9.21 -7.92
N GLU A 277 26.13 -10.11 -8.92
CA GLU A 277 27.41 -10.72 -9.28
C GLU A 277 28.21 -9.85 -10.26
N ASN A 278 27.52 -9.18 -11.19
CA ASN A 278 28.18 -8.39 -12.25
C ASN A 278 27.75 -6.92 -12.30
N GLY A 279 26.73 -6.52 -11.52
CA GLY A 279 26.23 -5.16 -11.46
C GLY A 279 25.25 -4.78 -12.57
N ASP A 280 24.83 -5.71 -13.43
CA ASP A 280 23.88 -5.43 -14.49
C ASP A 280 22.51 -5.01 -13.93
N VAL A 281 21.91 -4.02 -14.58
CA VAL A 281 20.59 -3.47 -14.23
C VAL A 281 19.61 -3.76 -15.36
N ILE A 282 18.56 -4.52 -15.06
CA ILE A 282 17.52 -4.91 -16.01
C ILE A 282 16.24 -4.19 -15.66
N TYR A 283 15.70 -3.43 -16.62
CA TYR A 283 14.39 -2.77 -16.52
C TYR A 283 13.32 -3.65 -17.16
N HIS A 284 12.29 -4.02 -16.37
CA HIS A 284 11.22 -4.91 -16.83
C HIS A 284 10.06 -4.14 -17.50
N PRO A 285 9.16 -4.81 -18.23
CA PRO A 285 8.01 -4.15 -18.86
C PRO A 285 7.16 -3.33 -17.88
N GLU A 286 7.02 -3.78 -16.65
CA GLU A 286 6.29 -3.07 -15.59
C GLU A 286 6.97 -1.75 -15.19
N PHE A 287 8.31 -1.66 -15.28
CA PHE A 287 9.03 -0.40 -15.10
C PHE A 287 8.60 0.64 -16.14
N TYR A 288 8.53 0.24 -17.39
CA TYR A 288 8.13 1.14 -18.47
C TYR A 288 6.67 1.56 -18.32
N LEU A 289 5.78 0.65 -17.92
CA LEU A 289 4.40 1.00 -17.57
C LEU A 289 4.34 2.07 -16.48
N MET A 290 5.05 1.85 -15.36
CA MET A 290 5.10 2.81 -14.26
C MET A 290 5.73 4.14 -14.71
N LYS A 291 6.73 4.11 -15.58
CA LYS A 291 7.33 5.31 -16.17
C LYS A 291 6.32 6.12 -16.98
N HIS A 292 5.47 5.50 -17.79
CA HIS A 292 4.39 6.16 -18.51
C HIS A 292 3.43 6.91 -17.55
N LEU A 293 3.08 6.29 -16.44
CA LEU A 293 2.22 6.91 -15.42
C LEU A 293 2.93 8.03 -14.67
N CYS A 294 4.06 7.71 -14.03
CA CYS A 294 4.73 8.61 -13.09
C CYS A 294 5.41 9.83 -13.76
N HIS A 295 5.76 9.72 -15.05
CA HIS A 295 6.44 10.84 -15.76
C HIS A 295 5.46 11.88 -16.29
N TYR A 296 4.26 11.46 -16.71
CA TYR A 296 3.34 12.34 -17.42
C TYR A 296 2.11 12.77 -16.60
N ILE A 297 1.81 12.05 -15.51
CA ILE A 297 0.72 12.37 -14.60
C ILE A 297 1.34 12.93 -13.32
N VAL A 298 1.10 14.20 -13.06
CA VAL A 298 1.69 14.86 -11.88
C VAL A 298 0.71 14.88 -10.71
N PRO A 299 1.20 14.99 -9.45
CA PRO A 299 0.34 15.15 -8.29
C PRO A 299 -0.64 16.33 -8.48
N GLY A 300 -1.92 16.06 -8.20
CA GLY A 300 -3.00 17.03 -8.44
C GLY A 300 -3.75 16.83 -9.76
N ALA A 301 -3.33 15.89 -10.62
CA ALA A 301 -4.06 15.56 -11.83
C ALA A 301 -5.44 14.96 -11.53
N TYR A 302 -6.43 15.28 -12.34
CA TYR A 302 -7.77 14.72 -12.28
C TYR A 302 -7.95 13.64 -13.34
N ARG A 303 -8.39 12.44 -12.91
CA ARG A 303 -8.75 11.40 -13.86
C ARG A 303 -10.03 11.79 -14.61
N LEU A 304 -9.96 11.79 -15.93
CA LEU A 304 -11.11 12.01 -16.80
C LEU A 304 -11.86 10.70 -17.04
N GLN A 305 -13.17 10.79 -17.15
CA GLN A 305 -13.98 9.64 -17.55
C GLN A 305 -13.73 9.31 -19.02
N THR A 306 -13.32 8.08 -19.30
CA THR A 306 -13.18 7.56 -20.66
C THR A 306 -14.35 6.64 -21.01
N ARG A 307 -14.70 6.61 -22.30
CA ARG A 307 -15.69 5.67 -22.84
C ARG A 307 -14.96 4.76 -23.83
N ASP A 308 -14.44 3.68 -23.31
CA ASP A 308 -13.82 2.61 -24.08
C ASP A 308 -14.31 1.25 -23.58
N ASN A 309 -14.53 0.33 -24.51
CA ASN A 309 -15.16 -0.96 -24.19
C ASN A 309 -14.21 -1.98 -23.56
N GLN A 310 -12.91 -1.69 -23.47
CA GLN A 310 -11.89 -2.66 -23.09
C GLN A 310 -10.99 -2.19 -21.94
N GLU A 311 -11.30 -1.05 -21.33
CA GLU A 311 -10.49 -0.44 -20.27
C GLU A 311 -9.00 -0.23 -20.65
N ASN A 312 -8.75 -0.03 -21.94
CA ASN A 312 -7.41 0.13 -22.48
C ASN A 312 -6.92 1.60 -22.46
N ILE A 313 -7.76 2.52 -21.99
CA ILE A 313 -7.48 3.95 -22.01
C ILE A 313 -7.70 4.55 -20.60
N LEU A 314 -6.71 5.29 -20.14
CA LEU A 314 -6.83 6.19 -18.99
C LEU A 314 -6.49 7.61 -19.46
N ALA A 315 -7.24 8.60 -18.98
CA ALA A 315 -6.99 9.99 -19.30
C ALA A 315 -6.99 10.85 -18.04
N PHE A 316 -6.12 11.85 -18.01
CA PHE A 316 -5.93 12.74 -16.87
C PHE A 316 -5.78 14.17 -17.36
N GLU A 317 -6.34 15.11 -16.62
CA GLU A 317 -6.08 16.54 -16.76
C GLU A 317 -5.10 16.95 -15.66
N ASN A 318 -3.90 17.36 -16.07
CA ASN A 318 -2.86 17.84 -15.18
C ASN A 318 -3.17 19.27 -14.68
N PRO A 319 -2.58 19.73 -13.56
CA PRO A 319 -2.82 21.08 -13.03
C PRO A 319 -2.49 22.22 -14.01
N ASP A 320 -1.63 21.97 -15.00
CA ASP A 320 -1.31 22.93 -16.07
C ASP A 320 -2.33 22.95 -17.22
N GLY A 321 -3.41 22.17 -17.09
CA GLY A 321 -4.48 22.03 -18.09
C GLY A 321 -4.19 21.09 -19.25
N LYS A 322 -2.99 20.50 -19.32
CA LYS A 322 -2.66 19.48 -20.31
C LYS A 322 -3.37 18.17 -20.02
N ILE A 323 -3.79 17.50 -21.08
CA ILE A 323 -4.45 16.21 -20.99
C ILE A 323 -3.47 15.12 -21.37
N THR A 324 -3.18 14.24 -20.42
CA THR A 324 -2.37 13.04 -20.66
C THR A 324 -3.31 11.84 -20.88
N VAL A 325 -3.14 11.16 -22.00
CA VAL A 325 -3.89 9.95 -22.35
C VAL A 325 -2.92 8.78 -22.44
N LEU A 326 -3.19 7.76 -21.64
CA LEU A 326 -2.48 6.49 -21.65
C LEU A 326 -3.29 5.45 -22.41
N ILE A 327 -2.66 4.73 -23.32
CA ILE A 327 -3.31 3.72 -24.15
C ILE A 327 -2.47 2.45 -24.12
N VAL A 328 -3.10 1.32 -23.85
CA VAL A 328 -2.49 0.00 -24.00
C VAL A 328 -3.04 -0.74 -25.20
N ASN A 329 -2.16 -1.32 -26.01
CA ASN A 329 -2.52 -2.31 -27.01
C ASN A 329 -2.02 -3.68 -26.57
N ARG A 330 -2.96 -4.54 -26.12
CA ARG A 330 -2.66 -5.90 -25.65
C ARG A 330 -2.61 -6.93 -26.77
N ASP A 331 -2.99 -6.55 -28.01
CA ASP A 331 -3.04 -7.47 -29.13
C ASP A 331 -1.67 -7.62 -29.80
N ASN A 332 -1.52 -8.69 -30.55
CA ASN A 332 -0.34 -8.96 -31.37
C ASN A 332 -0.37 -8.22 -32.72
N GLN A 333 -1.32 -7.33 -32.95
CA GLN A 333 -1.48 -6.55 -34.17
C GLN A 333 -1.55 -5.05 -33.87
N GLU A 334 -1.11 -4.25 -34.84
CA GLU A 334 -1.28 -2.81 -34.82
C GLU A 334 -2.76 -2.45 -34.79
N LYS A 335 -3.13 -1.44 -34.00
CA LYS A 335 -4.50 -0.93 -33.92
C LYS A 335 -4.59 0.51 -34.36
N ASN A 336 -5.65 0.81 -35.11
CA ASN A 336 -6.06 2.20 -35.35
C ASN A 336 -7.05 2.62 -34.25
N ILE A 337 -6.75 3.68 -33.54
CA ILE A 337 -7.57 4.22 -32.46
C ILE A 337 -7.98 5.65 -32.82
N SER A 338 -9.27 5.93 -32.74
CA SER A 338 -9.81 7.29 -32.85
C SER A 338 -10.16 7.80 -31.45
N LEU A 339 -9.45 8.83 -31.00
CA LEU A 339 -9.77 9.55 -29.79
C LEU A 339 -10.65 10.76 -30.11
N SER A 340 -11.72 10.94 -29.33
CA SER A 340 -12.53 12.16 -29.37
C SER A 340 -12.36 12.94 -28.08
N LEU A 341 -11.94 14.19 -28.19
CA LEU A 341 -11.77 15.09 -27.07
C LEU A 341 -12.35 16.47 -27.40
N LYS A 342 -13.36 16.91 -26.62
CA LYS A 342 -14.01 18.23 -26.81
C LYS A 342 -14.42 18.49 -28.28
N GLY A 343 -14.95 17.45 -28.95
CA GLY A 343 -15.41 17.54 -30.35
C GLY A 343 -14.31 17.48 -31.43
N LYS A 344 -13.06 17.37 -31.03
CA LYS A 344 -11.94 17.11 -31.93
C LYS A 344 -11.61 15.64 -31.99
N TYR A 345 -11.14 15.16 -33.13
CA TYR A 345 -10.77 13.77 -33.35
C TYR A 345 -9.28 13.66 -33.65
N LEU A 346 -8.65 12.68 -33.04
CA LEU A 346 -7.26 12.32 -33.28
C LEU A 346 -7.21 10.83 -33.65
N ASN A 347 -6.69 10.52 -34.83
CA ASN A 347 -6.49 9.13 -35.29
C ASN A 347 -5.04 8.74 -35.05
N LEU A 348 -4.83 7.60 -34.43
CA LEU A 348 -3.54 7.10 -34.02
C LEU A 348 -3.37 5.66 -34.47
N LYS A 349 -2.13 5.30 -34.75
CA LYS A 349 -1.69 3.91 -34.86
C LYS A 349 -0.91 3.54 -33.61
N VAL A 350 -1.29 2.46 -32.97
CA VAL A 350 -0.59 1.96 -31.77
C VAL A 350 -0.02 0.57 -32.09
N SER A 351 1.27 0.44 -31.83
CA SER A 351 2.00 -0.81 -32.12
C SER A 351 1.43 -2.00 -31.34
N PRO A 352 1.64 -3.23 -31.81
CA PRO A 352 1.33 -4.42 -31.04
C PRO A 352 2.03 -4.41 -29.68
N LYS A 353 1.39 -4.98 -28.64
CA LYS A 353 1.98 -5.15 -27.31
C LYS A 353 2.71 -3.88 -26.83
N SER A 354 1.99 -2.76 -26.70
CA SER A 354 2.61 -1.46 -26.40
C SER A 354 1.81 -0.66 -25.37
N PHE A 355 2.54 0.10 -24.55
CA PHE A 355 2.03 1.23 -23.77
C PHE A 355 2.35 2.52 -24.51
N ASN A 356 1.38 3.39 -24.60
CA ASN A 356 1.50 4.65 -25.34
C ASN A 356 1.00 5.80 -24.49
N THR A 357 1.67 6.95 -24.55
CA THR A 357 1.26 8.19 -23.88
C THR A 357 1.14 9.31 -24.89
N LEU A 358 0.07 10.06 -24.77
CA LEU A 358 -0.19 11.28 -25.51
C LEU A 358 -0.32 12.45 -24.53
N ASN A 359 0.32 13.55 -24.84
CA ASN A 359 0.12 14.82 -24.16
C ASN A 359 -0.54 15.79 -25.14
N LEU A 360 -1.71 16.28 -24.76
CA LEU A 360 -2.58 17.09 -25.59
C LEU A 360 -2.81 18.48 -24.97
#